data_a73422596e4dfe4ed1a3150fc7c8cbdc
#
_entry.id   a73422596e4dfe4ed1a3150fc7c8cbdc
#
_cell.length_a   1.000
_cell.length_b   1.000
_cell.length_c   1.000
_cell.angle_alpha   90.00
_cell.angle_beta   90.00
_cell.angle_gamma   90.00
#
_symmetry.space_group_name_H-M   'P 1'
#
loop_
_entity.id
_entity.type
_entity.pdbx_description
1 polymer ?
#
loop_
_entity_poly.entity_id
_entity_poly.type
_entity_poly.pdbx_seq_one_letter_code
_entity_poly.pdbx_strand_id
1 'polypeptide(L)'
;MVSINFEGAKQFYARQPDAAAAQAAFDTLVNGTGAGNDFIGWVDLPVDYDKDEFARIQKAAAKIQSESKALVVIGIGGSYLGARAVVELLKSPNYNALPKSTPDIYFAGNGISSDAVTEILTMIGDRDFSVNVISKSGTTTEPAIAFRIFKAALEKKYGAEGAKGRIYATTDKARGALKTLADREGYESFVVPDNVGGRYSVLTAVGLLPIACCGIDIEALMRGAQAEREDTLRSGVNSAAVQYAMSRQALYADGKNIEILAAYEPAFRFMAEWWKQLYGESEGKDGKGIFPASVDLTPDLHSMGQYIQDGIRMLQETVVFFDNSRTSIAVPSDDENLDGLNYLAGREMSYINEKAMQATKAAHISGGVPVTEIRLPEIGAEALGALIYFFEFACGVSGYMEGVNPFNQPGVEAYKKNMFHLLGKPGY
;
A
#
# COMPACT_ATOMS: atom_id res chain seq x y z
N MET A 1 -14.19 -6.50 -9.21
CA MET A 1 -14.60 -6.33 -7.81
C MET A 1 -13.90 -7.37 -6.96
N VAL A 2 -13.63 -7.03 -5.73
CA VAL A 2 -13.03 -7.94 -4.76
C VAL A 2 -14.06 -9.01 -4.34
N SER A 3 -13.68 -10.28 -4.38
CA SER A 3 -14.50 -11.36 -3.85
C SER A 3 -13.87 -11.97 -2.60
N ILE A 4 -14.68 -12.44 -1.66
CA ILE A 4 -14.20 -12.95 -0.39
C ILE A 4 -14.85 -14.27 -0.03
N ASN A 5 -14.06 -15.19 0.54
CA ASN A 5 -14.52 -16.50 0.97
C ASN A 5 -14.07 -16.76 2.42
N PHE A 6 -15.02 -17.05 3.30
CA PHE A 6 -14.82 -17.31 4.71
C PHE A 6 -14.89 -18.78 5.11
N GLU A 7 -15.04 -19.70 4.18
CA GLU A 7 -15.24 -21.13 4.50
C GLU A 7 -14.10 -21.68 5.38
N GLY A 8 -12.87 -21.20 5.19
CA GLY A 8 -11.73 -21.58 6.03
C GLY A 8 -11.68 -20.89 7.39
N ALA A 9 -12.49 -19.88 7.63
CA ALA A 9 -12.55 -19.14 8.89
C ALA A 9 -13.79 -19.51 9.75
N LYS A 10 -14.93 -19.80 9.11
CA LYS A 10 -16.23 -19.99 9.76
C LYS A 10 -16.24 -21.00 10.91
N GLN A 11 -15.51 -22.11 10.77
CA GLN A 11 -15.47 -23.16 11.78
C GLN A 11 -14.73 -22.73 13.07
N PHE A 12 -14.01 -21.62 13.04
CA PHE A 12 -13.24 -21.11 14.16
C PHE A 12 -13.94 -20.00 14.93
N TYR A 13 -15.11 -19.54 14.48
CA TYR A 13 -15.88 -18.56 15.25
C TYR A 13 -16.49 -19.21 16.48
N ALA A 14 -15.98 -18.88 17.68
CA ALA A 14 -16.64 -19.25 18.91
C ALA A 14 -17.97 -18.46 19.11
N ARG A 15 -18.01 -17.24 18.54
CA ARG A 15 -19.20 -16.39 18.45
C ARG A 15 -19.39 -15.96 17.00
N GLN A 16 -20.64 -15.92 16.56
CA GLN A 16 -20.92 -15.41 15.20
C GLN A 16 -20.47 -13.94 15.09
N PRO A 17 -19.96 -13.54 13.91
CA PRO A 17 -19.63 -12.15 13.65
C PRO A 17 -20.78 -11.20 13.96
N ASP A 18 -20.51 -10.09 14.62
CA ASP A 18 -21.52 -9.16 15.11
C ASP A 18 -21.96 -8.18 14.01
N ALA A 19 -23.02 -8.54 13.30
CA ALA A 19 -23.59 -7.72 12.23
C ALA A 19 -24.17 -6.38 12.74
N ALA A 20 -24.63 -6.31 13.98
CA ALA A 20 -25.18 -5.07 14.53
C ALA A 20 -24.04 -4.07 14.84
N ALA A 21 -22.95 -4.54 15.43
CA ALA A 21 -21.75 -3.71 15.65
C ALA A 21 -21.12 -3.26 14.32
N ALA A 22 -21.09 -4.14 13.32
CA ALA A 22 -20.56 -3.79 12.00
C ALA A 22 -21.46 -2.78 11.28
N GLN A 23 -22.79 -2.89 11.38
CA GLN A 23 -23.71 -1.89 10.82
C GLN A 23 -23.51 -0.53 11.50
N ALA A 24 -23.41 -0.50 12.82
CA ALA A 24 -23.16 0.72 13.56
C ALA A 24 -21.83 1.39 13.17
N ALA A 25 -20.75 0.60 12.99
CA ALA A 25 -19.45 1.07 12.54
C ALA A 25 -19.48 1.57 11.08
N PHE A 26 -20.19 0.87 10.20
CA PHE A 26 -20.45 1.30 8.81
C PHE A 26 -21.18 2.65 8.79
N ASP A 27 -22.28 2.77 9.52
CA ASP A 27 -23.06 4.00 9.59
C ASP A 27 -22.24 5.16 10.18
N THR A 28 -21.40 4.87 11.17
CA THR A 28 -20.49 5.84 11.78
C THR A 28 -19.49 6.38 10.76
N LEU A 29 -18.90 5.49 9.94
CA LEU A 29 -17.94 5.86 8.91
C LEU A 29 -18.62 6.67 7.79
N VAL A 30 -19.71 6.16 7.24
CA VAL A 30 -20.40 6.77 6.09
C VAL A 30 -21.03 8.12 6.45
N ASN A 31 -21.60 8.24 7.65
CA ASN A 31 -22.21 9.49 8.11
C ASN A 31 -21.21 10.49 8.74
N GLY A 32 -19.93 10.09 8.88
CA GLY A 32 -18.90 10.95 9.44
C GLY A 32 -19.14 11.37 10.90
N THR A 33 -19.71 10.49 11.71
CA THR A 33 -20.08 10.79 13.11
C THR A 33 -19.07 10.27 14.13
N GLY A 34 -18.05 9.53 13.68
CA GLY A 34 -17.06 8.91 14.55
C GLY A 34 -15.85 9.79 14.88
N ALA A 35 -15.04 9.31 15.81
CA ALA A 35 -13.77 9.95 16.13
C ALA A 35 -12.85 9.96 14.91
N GLY A 36 -12.21 11.10 14.62
CA GLY A 36 -11.34 11.28 13.45
C GLY A 36 -12.07 11.56 12.14
N ASN A 37 -13.34 11.94 12.19
CA ASN A 37 -14.16 12.29 11.02
C ASN A 37 -13.59 13.44 10.17
N ASP A 38 -12.64 14.21 10.70
CA ASP A 38 -11.88 15.20 9.92
C ASP A 38 -10.99 14.56 8.83
N PHE A 39 -10.79 13.24 8.87
CA PHE A 39 -9.87 12.49 7.98
C PHE A 39 -10.55 11.41 7.13
N ILE A 40 -11.85 11.53 6.86
CA ILE A 40 -12.63 10.56 6.07
C ILE A 40 -12.82 10.97 4.61
N GLY A 41 -12.14 12.02 4.13
CA GLY A 41 -12.26 12.48 2.74
C GLY A 41 -11.91 11.43 1.68
N TRP A 42 -11.18 10.38 2.05
CA TRP A 42 -10.86 9.26 1.19
C TRP A 42 -12.09 8.40 0.84
N VAL A 43 -13.15 8.41 1.66
CA VAL A 43 -14.38 7.61 1.44
C VAL A 43 -15.05 7.98 0.11
N ASP A 44 -15.13 9.29 -0.18
CA ASP A 44 -15.76 9.79 -1.40
C ASP A 44 -14.74 10.16 -2.49
N LEU A 45 -13.46 10.10 -2.19
CA LEU A 45 -12.38 10.47 -3.11
C LEU A 45 -12.48 9.82 -4.50
N PRO A 46 -12.85 8.52 -4.65
CA PRO A 46 -12.94 7.90 -5.98
C PRO A 46 -13.95 8.58 -6.92
N VAL A 47 -14.93 9.29 -6.40
CA VAL A 47 -15.96 10.00 -7.19
C VAL A 47 -15.79 11.52 -7.14
N ASP A 48 -15.29 12.07 -6.03
CA ASP A 48 -15.22 13.52 -5.74
C ASP A 48 -13.78 14.07 -5.77
N TYR A 49 -12.88 13.44 -6.51
CA TYR A 49 -11.53 13.98 -6.66
C TYR A 49 -11.47 15.21 -7.58
N ASP A 50 -10.53 16.11 -7.33
CA ASP A 50 -10.26 17.29 -8.16
C ASP A 50 -9.81 16.87 -9.58
N LYS A 51 -10.70 17.08 -10.56
CA LYS A 51 -10.47 16.70 -11.97
C LYS A 51 -9.38 17.54 -12.61
N ASP A 52 -9.26 18.81 -12.23
CA ASP A 52 -8.25 19.72 -12.77
C ASP A 52 -6.86 19.35 -12.23
N GLU A 53 -6.75 19.04 -10.93
CA GLU A 53 -5.50 18.50 -10.36
C GLU A 53 -5.14 17.15 -10.98
N PHE A 54 -6.11 16.28 -11.19
CA PHE A 54 -5.89 14.98 -11.85
C PHE A 54 -5.31 15.15 -13.27
N ALA A 55 -5.87 16.05 -14.06
CA ALA A 55 -5.35 16.38 -15.40
C ALA A 55 -3.92 16.98 -15.31
N ARG A 56 -3.63 17.80 -14.29
CA ARG A 56 -2.28 18.30 -14.04
C ARG A 56 -1.30 17.19 -13.68
N ILE A 57 -1.73 16.19 -12.89
CA ILE A 57 -0.91 15.01 -12.57
C ILE A 57 -0.53 14.27 -13.86
N GLN A 58 -1.49 14.01 -14.74
CA GLN A 58 -1.23 13.34 -16.03
C GLN A 58 -0.23 14.16 -16.89
N LYS A 59 -0.41 15.46 -16.96
CA LYS A 59 0.49 16.37 -17.70
C LYS A 59 1.91 16.38 -17.10
N ALA A 60 2.03 16.45 -15.78
CA ALA A 60 3.32 16.42 -15.11
C ALA A 60 4.02 15.06 -15.30
N ALA A 61 3.27 13.96 -15.21
CA ALA A 61 3.81 12.63 -15.47
C ALA A 61 4.35 12.50 -16.92
N ALA A 62 3.60 12.98 -17.90
CA ALA A 62 4.05 12.99 -19.30
C ALA A 62 5.31 13.85 -19.51
N LYS A 63 5.41 15.01 -18.83
CA LYS A 63 6.61 15.84 -18.85
C LYS A 63 7.79 15.11 -18.23
N ILE A 64 7.64 14.51 -17.04
CA ILE A 64 8.69 13.73 -16.38
C ILE A 64 9.16 12.58 -17.27
N GLN A 65 8.25 11.87 -17.91
CA GLN A 65 8.57 10.77 -18.84
C GLN A 65 9.38 11.24 -20.06
N SER A 66 9.10 12.44 -20.56
CA SER A 66 9.82 12.99 -21.74
C SER A 66 11.19 13.55 -21.39
N GLU A 67 11.37 14.12 -20.22
CA GLU A 67 12.56 14.88 -19.82
C GLU A 67 13.54 14.12 -18.92
N SER A 68 13.11 13.01 -18.30
CA SER A 68 13.87 12.29 -17.29
C SER A 68 14.02 10.81 -17.59
N LYS A 69 15.17 10.25 -17.25
CA LYS A 69 15.45 8.81 -17.25
C LYS A 69 15.29 8.19 -15.87
N ALA A 70 15.18 9.02 -14.84
CA ALA A 70 14.94 8.61 -13.47
C ALA A 70 14.01 9.61 -12.77
N LEU A 71 13.14 9.08 -11.91
CA LEU A 71 12.35 9.86 -10.95
C LEU A 71 12.71 9.41 -9.54
N VAL A 72 13.09 10.36 -8.69
CA VAL A 72 13.28 10.13 -7.25
C VAL A 72 12.02 10.58 -6.51
N VAL A 73 11.33 9.65 -5.91
CA VAL A 73 10.15 9.90 -5.06
C VAL A 73 10.64 9.95 -3.61
N ILE A 74 10.50 11.12 -2.99
CA ILE A 74 10.98 11.36 -1.63
C ILE A 74 9.79 11.43 -0.70
N GLY A 75 9.67 10.45 0.21
CA GLY A 75 8.59 10.35 1.16
C GLY A 75 8.79 9.21 2.14
N ILE A 76 8.01 9.19 3.23
CA ILE A 76 8.03 8.15 4.24
C ILE A 76 6.60 7.70 4.59
N GLY A 77 6.44 6.45 5.02
CA GLY A 77 5.13 5.88 5.36
C GLY A 77 4.14 5.99 4.20
N GLY A 78 2.96 6.55 4.44
CA GLY A 78 1.93 6.73 3.41
C GLY A 78 2.36 7.58 2.21
N SER A 79 3.40 8.38 2.36
CA SER A 79 3.93 9.20 1.25
C SER A 79 4.75 8.41 0.21
N TYR A 80 5.02 7.10 0.46
CA TYR A 80 5.72 6.27 -0.54
C TYR A 80 5.16 4.85 -0.65
N LEU A 81 4.70 4.24 0.46
CA LEU A 81 4.32 2.82 0.48
C LEU A 81 3.25 2.48 -0.55
N GLY A 82 2.18 3.27 -0.61
CA GLY A 82 1.09 3.02 -1.55
C GLY A 82 1.52 3.14 -3.01
N ALA A 83 2.26 4.18 -3.37
CA ALA A 83 2.80 4.34 -4.71
C ALA A 83 3.72 3.18 -5.10
N ARG A 84 4.63 2.80 -4.20
CA ARG A 84 5.56 1.67 -4.43
C ARG A 84 4.81 0.35 -4.59
N ALA A 85 3.81 0.11 -3.75
CA ALA A 85 2.95 -1.07 -3.84
C ALA A 85 2.30 -1.22 -5.21
N VAL A 86 1.70 -0.14 -5.71
CA VAL A 86 1.03 -0.13 -7.03
C VAL A 86 2.05 -0.34 -8.15
N VAL A 87 3.19 0.36 -8.10
CA VAL A 87 4.23 0.25 -9.15
C VAL A 87 4.82 -1.16 -9.19
N GLU A 88 5.23 -1.72 -8.05
CA GLU A 88 5.83 -3.05 -8.02
C GLU A 88 4.83 -4.13 -8.45
N LEU A 89 3.57 -4.06 -7.98
CA LEU A 89 2.56 -5.06 -8.33
C LEU A 89 2.14 -4.97 -9.79
N LEU A 90 1.88 -3.77 -10.33
CA LEU A 90 1.39 -3.61 -11.71
C LEU A 90 2.50 -3.65 -12.76
N LYS A 91 3.72 -3.33 -12.41
CA LYS A 91 4.88 -3.38 -13.33
C LYS A 91 5.80 -4.54 -12.98
N SER A 92 6.59 -4.39 -11.95
CA SER A 92 7.50 -5.45 -11.45
C SER A 92 8.29 -4.96 -10.22
N PRO A 93 8.67 -5.82 -9.28
CA PRO A 93 9.74 -5.53 -8.31
C PRO A 93 11.08 -5.22 -8.98
N ASN A 94 11.29 -5.70 -10.20
CA ASN A 94 12.48 -5.47 -11.02
C ASN A 94 12.28 -4.34 -12.05
N TYR A 95 11.31 -3.44 -11.84
CA TYR A 95 10.90 -2.42 -12.80
C TYR A 95 12.08 -1.65 -13.40
N ASN A 96 13.04 -1.22 -12.58
CA ASN A 96 14.18 -0.44 -13.05
C ASN A 96 15.15 -1.22 -13.95
N ALA A 97 15.18 -2.56 -13.83
CA ALA A 97 16.05 -3.41 -14.64
C ALA A 97 15.40 -3.87 -15.96
N LEU A 98 14.09 -3.75 -16.10
CA LEU A 98 13.35 -4.20 -17.27
C LEU A 98 13.38 -3.15 -18.39
N PRO A 99 13.41 -3.57 -19.68
CA PRO A 99 13.26 -2.66 -20.80
C PRO A 99 11.93 -1.90 -20.74
N LYS A 100 11.97 -0.56 -20.87
CA LYS A 100 10.79 0.30 -20.80
C LYS A 100 11.07 1.67 -21.42
N SER A 101 10.03 2.42 -21.72
CA SER A 101 10.12 3.81 -22.21
C SER A 101 9.97 4.85 -21.09
N THR A 102 9.46 4.44 -19.94
CA THR A 102 9.24 5.29 -18.76
C THR A 102 10.50 5.39 -17.90
N PRO A 103 10.65 6.44 -17.07
CA PRO A 103 11.80 6.59 -16.20
C PRO A 103 11.95 5.44 -15.20
N ASP A 104 13.19 5.17 -14.76
CA ASP A 104 13.42 4.42 -13.53
C ASP A 104 12.78 5.16 -12.36
N ILE A 105 12.29 4.43 -11.37
CA ILE A 105 11.74 5.02 -10.15
C ILE A 105 12.58 4.61 -8.94
N TYR A 106 12.98 5.58 -8.13
CA TYR A 106 13.71 5.37 -6.89
C TYR A 106 12.96 6.01 -5.73
N PHE A 107 12.84 5.28 -4.63
CA PHE A 107 12.20 5.78 -3.41
C PHE A 107 13.25 6.14 -2.38
N ALA A 108 13.28 7.41 -1.94
CA ALA A 108 14.24 7.96 -0.99
C ALA A 108 13.50 8.67 0.17
N GLY A 109 14.23 8.94 1.27
CA GLY A 109 13.64 9.61 2.43
C GLY A 109 12.67 8.73 3.23
N ASN A 110 12.66 7.43 2.96
CA ASN A 110 11.97 6.40 3.75
C ASN A 110 12.89 5.77 4.81
N GLY A 111 14.08 6.31 4.96
CA GLY A 111 15.11 5.96 5.93
C GLY A 111 16.22 6.99 5.92
N ILE A 112 17.21 6.84 6.82
CA ILE A 112 18.35 7.73 7.00
C ILE A 112 19.70 7.03 6.78
N SER A 113 19.70 5.94 6.01
CA SER A 113 20.93 5.24 5.63
C SER A 113 21.70 6.03 4.57
N SER A 114 22.97 6.33 4.87
CA SER A 114 23.89 6.96 3.92
C SER A 114 24.12 6.08 2.69
N ASP A 115 24.22 4.76 2.88
CA ASP A 115 24.49 3.82 1.80
C ASP A 115 23.31 3.81 0.81
N ALA A 116 22.07 3.72 1.31
CA ALA A 116 20.88 3.71 0.46
C ALA A 116 20.77 4.99 -0.41
N VAL A 117 21.06 6.16 0.17
CA VAL A 117 21.06 7.43 -0.58
C VAL A 117 22.19 7.47 -1.62
N THR A 118 23.39 7.01 -1.25
CA THR A 118 24.55 6.96 -2.14
C THR A 118 24.33 6.00 -3.30
N GLU A 119 23.71 4.84 -3.04
CA GLU A 119 23.34 3.87 -4.09
C GLU A 119 22.39 4.49 -5.11
N ILE A 120 21.34 5.19 -4.67
CA ILE A 120 20.42 5.88 -5.58
C ILE A 120 21.16 6.92 -6.43
N LEU A 121 21.99 7.75 -5.83
CA LEU A 121 22.80 8.74 -6.57
C LEU A 121 23.72 8.07 -7.58
N THR A 122 24.33 6.94 -7.22
CA THR A 122 25.20 6.14 -8.10
C THR A 122 24.42 5.54 -9.26
N MET A 123 23.25 4.97 -8.97
CA MET A 123 22.37 4.40 -9.99
C MET A 123 21.83 5.46 -10.96
N ILE A 124 21.54 6.67 -10.49
CA ILE A 124 21.15 7.78 -11.36
C ILE A 124 22.33 8.18 -12.24
N GLY A 125 23.53 8.34 -11.68
CA GLY A 125 24.74 8.74 -12.39
C GLY A 125 24.54 10.06 -13.15
N ASP A 126 24.95 10.08 -14.40
CA ASP A 126 24.83 11.26 -15.28
C ASP A 126 23.47 11.34 -16.03
N ARG A 127 22.55 10.44 -15.77
CA ARG A 127 21.21 10.44 -16.41
C ARG A 127 20.40 11.67 -15.99
N ASP A 128 19.51 12.10 -16.88
CA ASP A 128 18.53 13.13 -16.52
C ASP A 128 17.51 12.57 -15.51
N PHE A 129 17.25 13.37 -14.47
CA PHE A 129 16.31 12.95 -13.43
C PHE A 129 15.45 14.10 -12.92
N SER A 130 14.31 13.75 -12.35
CA SER A 130 13.39 14.62 -11.63
C SER A 130 13.17 14.13 -10.21
N VAL A 131 12.67 15.00 -9.36
CA VAL A 131 12.36 14.72 -7.95
C VAL A 131 10.89 15.03 -7.70
N ASN A 132 10.17 14.08 -7.11
CA ASN A 132 8.85 14.33 -6.49
C ASN A 132 9.01 14.22 -4.97
N VAL A 133 9.00 15.35 -4.29
CA VAL A 133 9.06 15.41 -2.83
C VAL A 133 7.65 15.47 -2.25
N ILE A 134 7.32 14.52 -1.37
CA ILE A 134 6.00 14.30 -0.81
C ILE A 134 6.05 14.46 0.70
N SER A 135 5.54 15.57 1.21
CA SER A 135 5.48 15.85 2.64
C SER A 135 4.45 16.95 2.93
N LYS A 136 3.43 16.64 3.73
CA LYS A 136 2.40 17.64 4.08
C LYS A 136 3.01 18.83 4.84
N SER A 137 3.79 18.60 5.88
CA SER A 137 4.44 19.65 6.68
C SER A 137 5.73 20.19 6.07
N GLY A 138 6.46 19.36 5.32
CA GLY A 138 7.81 19.63 4.86
C GLY A 138 8.89 19.56 5.95
N THR A 139 8.53 19.12 7.16
CA THR A 139 9.45 19.10 8.33
C THR A 139 9.73 17.68 8.85
N THR A 140 9.14 16.65 8.26
CA THR A 140 9.48 15.26 8.58
C THR A 140 10.96 15.04 8.26
N THR A 141 11.70 14.54 9.23
CA THR A 141 13.18 14.56 9.22
C THR A 141 13.75 13.82 8.03
N GLU A 142 13.35 12.58 7.80
CA GLU A 142 13.90 11.68 6.79
C GLU A 142 13.71 12.25 5.36
N PRO A 143 12.49 12.57 4.90
CA PRO A 143 12.29 13.16 3.57
C PRO A 143 12.91 14.56 3.45
N ALA A 144 12.97 15.36 4.53
CA ALA A 144 13.59 16.67 4.47
C ALA A 144 15.10 16.58 4.24
N ILE A 145 15.79 15.62 4.88
CA ILE A 145 17.21 15.35 4.66
C ILE A 145 17.43 14.86 3.21
N ALA A 146 16.69 13.87 2.79
CA ALA A 146 16.78 13.34 1.42
C ALA A 146 16.54 14.44 0.39
N PHE A 147 15.52 15.27 0.58
CA PHE A 147 15.24 16.37 -0.34
C PHE A 147 16.39 17.38 -0.44
N ARG A 148 17.06 17.73 0.66
CA ARG A 148 18.25 18.61 0.61
C ARG A 148 19.35 18.01 -0.25
N ILE A 149 19.59 16.70 -0.13
CA ILE A 149 20.65 15.98 -0.87
C ILE A 149 20.32 15.95 -2.36
N PHE A 150 19.12 15.51 -2.73
CA PHE A 150 18.71 15.38 -4.14
C PHE A 150 18.48 16.75 -4.82
N LYS A 151 18.01 17.77 -4.08
CA LYS A 151 17.96 19.15 -4.56
C LYS A 151 19.35 19.66 -4.90
N ALA A 152 20.32 19.48 -4.02
CA ALA A 152 21.72 19.86 -4.29
C ALA A 152 22.31 19.13 -5.51
N ALA A 153 21.97 17.85 -5.70
CA ALA A 153 22.37 17.09 -6.88
C ALA A 153 21.74 17.65 -8.17
N LEU A 154 20.44 18.02 -8.15
CA LEU A 154 19.80 18.71 -9.28
C LEU A 154 20.44 20.06 -9.58
N GLU A 155 20.67 20.89 -8.57
CA GLU A 155 21.30 22.21 -8.72
C GLU A 155 22.72 22.10 -9.27
N LYS A 156 23.49 21.11 -8.83
CA LYS A 156 24.84 20.85 -9.37
C LYS A 156 24.79 20.47 -10.85
N LYS A 157 23.76 19.71 -11.27
CA LYS A 157 23.65 19.24 -12.65
C LYS A 157 23.07 20.29 -13.61
N TYR A 158 22.02 20.99 -13.19
CA TYR A 158 21.23 21.86 -14.07
C TYR A 158 21.35 23.36 -13.74
N GLY A 159 22.10 23.73 -12.70
CA GLY A 159 22.05 25.06 -12.11
C GLY A 159 20.74 25.28 -11.31
N ALA A 160 20.70 26.34 -10.51
CA ALA A 160 19.56 26.63 -9.64
C ALA A 160 18.24 26.79 -10.42
N GLU A 161 18.26 27.53 -11.53
CA GLU A 161 17.05 27.76 -12.35
C GLU A 161 16.62 26.50 -13.09
N GLY A 162 17.55 25.74 -13.68
CA GLY A 162 17.22 24.50 -14.39
C GLY A 162 16.67 23.40 -13.48
N ALA A 163 17.10 23.36 -12.21
CA ALA A 163 16.62 22.40 -11.22
C ALA A 163 15.15 22.61 -10.85
N LYS A 164 14.67 23.87 -10.85
CA LYS A 164 13.28 24.22 -10.45
C LYS A 164 12.23 23.48 -11.29
N GLY A 165 12.45 23.40 -12.59
CA GLY A 165 11.53 22.73 -13.52
C GLY A 165 11.50 21.20 -13.39
N ARG A 166 12.36 20.60 -12.56
CA ARG A 166 12.50 19.15 -12.33
C ARG A 166 12.11 18.73 -10.92
N ILE A 167 11.65 19.68 -10.09
CA ILE A 167 11.16 19.44 -8.73
C ILE A 167 9.65 19.58 -8.72
N TYR A 168 8.98 18.55 -8.25
CA TYR A 168 7.53 18.46 -8.07
C TYR A 168 7.24 18.29 -6.58
N ALA A 169 6.46 19.20 -5.99
CA ALA A 169 6.16 19.19 -4.56
C ALA A 169 4.74 18.73 -4.30
N THR A 170 4.55 17.55 -3.71
CA THR A 170 3.23 17.11 -3.23
C THR A 170 3.14 17.45 -1.74
N THR A 171 2.36 18.48 -1.39
CA THR A 171 2.39 19.09 -0.06
C THR A 171 1.03 19.67 0.34
N ASP A 172 0.97 20.37 1.48
CA ASP A 172 -0.22 21.09 1.95
C ASP A 172 -0.63 22.19 0.94
N LYS A 173 -1.93 22.46 0.87
CA LYS A 173 -2.48 23.47 -0.05
C LYS A 173 -2.01 24.89 0.26
N ALA A 174 -1.84 25.22 1.54
CA ALA A 174 -1.68 26.60 1.99
C ALA A 174 -0.50 26.86 2.94
N ARG A 175 0.02 25.84 3.63
CA ARG A 175 0.95 26.01 4.76
C ARG A 175 2.03 24.93 4.79
N GLY A 176 3.02 25.12 5.65
CA GLY A 176 4.14 24.20 5.85
C GLY A 176 5.41 24.61 5.12
N ALA A 177 6.53 24.08 5.58
CA ALA A 177 7.85 24.45 5.08
C ALA A 177 8.04 24.13 3.59
N LEU A 178 7.54 22.97 3.15
CA LEU A 178 7.63 22.57 1.74
C LEU A 178 6.74 23.44 0.84
N LYS A 179 5.53 23.80 1.30
CA LYS A 179 4.64 24.72 0.56
C LYS A 179 5.29 26.09 0.40
N THR A 180 5.81 26.65 1.50
CA THR A 180 6.52 27.94 1.48
C THR A 180 7.69 27.93 0.51
N LEU A 181 8.48 26.84 0.52
CA LEU A 181 9.60 26.68 -0.39
C LEU A 181 9.14 26.55 -1.86
N ALA A 182 8.12 25.73 -2.10
CA ALA A 182 7.59 25.51 -3.46
C ALA A 182 7.06 26.80 -4.09
N ASP A 183 6.32 27.61 -3.30
CA ASP A 183 5.80 28.91 -3.77
C ASP A 183 6.93 29.90 -4.06
N ARG A 184 7.92 29.98 -3.19
CA ARG A 184 9.08 30.89 -3.36
C ARG A 184 9.90 30.54 -4.59
N GLU A 185 10.15 29.24 -4.80
CA GLU A 185 11.00 28.77 -5.92
C GLU A 185 10.22 28.52 -7.22
N GLY A 186 8.87 28.52 -7.16
CA GLY A 186 8.02 28.25 -8.32
C GLY A 186 7.98 26.76 -8.72
N TYR A 187 8.10 25.82 -7.76
CA TYR A 187 7.97 24.40 -8.05
C TYR A 187 6.52 24.07 -8.41
N GLU A 188 6.33 23.18 -9.39
CA GLU A 188 5.00 22.63 -9.63
C GLU A 188 4.55 21.83 -8.41
N SER A 189 3.36 22.18 -7.87
CA SER A 189 2.88 21.62 -6.61
C SER A 189 1.52 20.94 -6.78
N PHE A 190 1.34 19.85 -6.01
CA PHE A 190 0.11 19.05 -5.89
C PHE A 190 -0.31 18.98 -4.44
N VAL A 191 -1.61 18.79 -4.20
CA VAL A 191 -2.17 18.90 -2.87
C VAL A 191 -2.23 17.54 -2.18
N VAL A 192 -1.76 17.51 -0.93
CA VAL A 192 -2.13 16.47 0.04
C VAL A 192 -3.40 16.96 0.73
N PRO A 193 -4.57 16.35 0.50
CA PRO A 193 -5.82 16.84 1.06
C PRO A 193 -5.78 16.89 2.59
N ASP A 194 -6.39 17.92 3.18
CA ASP A 194 -6.41 18.09 4.63
C ASP A 194 -7.20 17.00 5.35
N ASN A 195 -8.25 16.52 4.70
CA ASN A 195 -9.17 15.51 5.20
C ASN A 195 -8.79 14.07 4.83
N VAL A 196 -7.55 13.83 4.39
CA VAL A 196 -7.03 12.47 4.08
C VAL A 196 -5.76 12.21 4.88
N GLY A 197 -5.78 11.15 5.66
CA GLY A 197 -4.61 10.67 6.40
C GLY A 197 -3.56 10.04 5.47
N GLY A 198 -2.27 10.05 5.90
CA GLY A 198 -1.17 9.55 5.05
C GLY A 198 -1.36 8.12 4.54
N ARG A 199 -1.78 7.20 5.38
CA ARG A 199 -2.00 5.78 5.03
C ARG A 199 -3.23 5.51 4.13
N TYR A 200 -4.12 6.51 4.00
CA TYR A 200 -5.31 6.53 3.13
C TYR A 200 -5.11 7.38 1.86
N SER A 201 -3.89 7.79 1.55
CA SER A 201 -3.63 8.80 0.51
C SER A 201 -3.19 8.24 -0.84
N VAL A 202 -3.21 6.94 -1.06
CA VAL A 202 -2.73 6.31 -2.31
C VAL A 202 -3.44 6.88 -3.54
N LEU A 203 -4.75 7.11 -3.45
CA LEU A 203 -5.59 7.60 -4.55
C LEU A 203 -5.65 9.14 -4.64
N THR A 204 -4.77 9.84 -3.93
CA THR A 204 -4.52 11.29 -4.07
C THR A 204 -3.28 11.54 -4.93
N ALA A 205 -2.92 12.80 -5.14
CA ALA A 205 -1.67 13.18 -5.80
C ALA A 205 -0.42 12.51 -5.19
N VAL A 206 -0.49 12.12 -3.90
CA VAL A 206 0.58 11.40 -3.19
C VAL A 206 0.97 10.11 -3.89
N GLY A 207 0.00 9.30 -4.29
CA GLY A 207 0.25 8.06 -5.02
C GLY A 207 0.17 8.23 -6.54
N LEU A 208 -0.82 9.00 -7.02
CA LEU A 208 -1.16 9.06 -8.44
C LEU A 208 -0.03 9.63 -9.31
N LEU A 209 0.71 10.66 -8.84
CA LEU A 209 1.79 11.24 -9.66
C LEU A 209 2.94 10.24 -9.90
N PRO A 210 3.56 9.62 -8.88
CA PRO A 210 4.61 8.63 -9.13
C PRO A 210 4.10 7.40 -9.90
N ILE A 211 2.86 6.96 -9.66
CA ILE A 211 2.23 5.84 -10.38
C ILE A 211 2.10 6.16 -11.86
N ALA A 212 1.57 7.34 -12.21
CA ALA A 212 1.42 7.79 -13.59
C ALA A 212 2.78 7.92 -14.30
N CYS A 213 3.84 8.37 -13.59
CA CYS A 213 5.20 8.44 -14.15
C CYS A 213 5.73 7.09 -14.62
N CYS A 214 5.26 5.99 -14.02
CA CYS A 214 5.59 4.61 -14.45
C CYS A 214 4.72 4.10 -15.61
N GLY A 215 3.89 4.94 -16.22
CA GLY A 215 3.00 4.56 -17.33
C GLY A 215 1.89 3.59 -16.90
N ILE A 216 1.40 3.74 -15.68
CA ILE A 216 0.23 3.02 -15.17
C ILE A 216 -1.00 3.91 -15.42
N ASP A 217 -2.08 3.30 -15.90
CA ASP A 217 -3.36 3.97 -16.11
C ASP A 217 -4.02 4.31 -14.74
N ILE A 218 -3.85 5.56 -14.32
CA ILE A 218 -4.44 6.05 -13.06
C ILE A 218 -5.96 6.26 -13.17
N GLU A 219 -6.53 6.42 -14.39
CA GLU A 219 -7.98 6.45 -14.56
C GLU A 219 -8.59 5.08 -14.29
N ALA A 220 -7.96 4.02 -14.79
CA ALA A 220 -8.36 2.65 -14.51
C ALA A 220 -8.29 2.35 -12.99
N LEU A 221 -7.23 2.81 -12.33
CA LEU A 221 -7.11 2.69 -10.87
C LEU A 221 -8.28 3.36 -10.13
N MET A 222 -8.62 4.60 -10.52
CA MET A 222 -9.74 5.34 -9.94
C MET A 222 -11.09 4.69 -10.25
N ARG A 223 -11.29 4.18 -11.48
CA ARG A 223 -12.52 3.44 -11.84
C ARG A 223 -12.72 2.21 -10.98
N GLY A 224 -11.64 1.45 -10.72
CA GLY A 224 -11.72 0.29 -9.83
C GLY A 224 -12.12 0.65 -8.40
N ALA A 225 -11.51 1.69 -7.85
CA ALA A 225 -11.87 2.20 -6.53
C ALA A 225 -13.31 2.73 -6.47
N GLN A 226 -13.76 3.42 -7.52
CA GLN A 226 -15.15 3.87 -7.64
C GLN A 226 -16.13 2.70 -7.65
N ALA A 227 -15.88 1.67 -8.45
CA ALA A 227 -16.75 0.50 -8.53
C ALA A 227 -16.85 -0.23 -7.19
N GLU A 228 -15.75 -0.38 -6.47
CA GLU A 228 -15.73 -1.01 -5.14
C GLU A 228 -16.47 -0.14 -4.10
N ARG A 229 -16.30 1.19 -4.16
CA ARG A 229 -17.05 2.12 -3.32
C ARG A 229 -18.57 1.99 -3.55
N GLU A 230 -19.01 2.02 -4.80
CA GLU A 230 -20.42 1.92 -5.17
C GLU A 230 -21.02 0.60 -4.67
N ASP A 231 -20.29 -0.51 -4.82
CA ASP A 231 -20.73 -1.82 -4.33
C ASP A 231 -20.78 -1.86 -2.80
N THR A 232 -19.74 -1.34 -2.13
CA THR A 232 -19.65 -1.30 -0.67
C THR A 232 -20.79 -0.48 -0.07
N LEU A 233 -21.07 0.70 -0.59
CA LEU A 233 -22.15 1.55 -0.07
C LEU A 233 -23.54 0.98 -0.37
N ARG A 234 -23.75 0.36 -1.54
CA ARG A 234 -25.00 -0.28 -1.90
C ARG A 234 -25.29 -1.53 -1.05
N SER A 235 -24.26 -2.33 -0.80
CA SER A 235 -24.39 -3.60 -0.09
C SER A 235 -24.35 -3.45 1.44
N GLY A 236 -23.84 -2.32 1.94
CA GLY A 236 -23.77 -2.01 3.37
C GLY A 236 -23.04 -3.09 4.17
N VAL A 237 -23.67 -3.57 5.22
CA VAL A 237 -23.12 -4.63 6.09
C VAL A 237 -22.82 -5.93 5.32
N ASN A 238 -23.45 -6.16 4.18
CA ASN A 238 -23.23 -7.35 3.35
C ASN A 238 -22.11 -7.17 2.33
N SER A 239 -21.48 -5.99 2.24
CA SER A 239 -20.34 -5.79 1.35
C SER A 239 -19.14 -6.62 1.77
N ALA A 240 -18.29 -6.98 0.80
CA ALA A 240 -17.07 -7.76 1.06
C ALA A 240 -16.17 -7.07 2.12
N ALA A 241 -16.03 -5.75 2.05
CA ALA A 241 -15.20 -4.98 2.98
C ALA A 241 -15.71 -5.05 4.43
N VAL A 242 -17.02 -4.88 4.64
CA VAL A 242 -17.61 -4.94 5.98
C VAL A 242 -17.63 -6.38 6.51
N GLN A 243 -17.91 -7.36 5.67
CA GLN A 243 -17.85 -8.78 6.03
C GLN A 243 -16.41 -9.18 6.45
N TYR A 244 -15.39 -8.66 5.78
CA TYR A 244 -13.99 -8.87 6.17
C TYR A 244 -13.71 -8.28 7.55
N ALA A 245 -14.10 -7.04 7.80
CA ALA A 245 -13.95 -6.40 9.10
C ALA A 245 -14.65 -7.21 10.21
N MET A 246 -15.88 -7.67 9.96
CA MET A 246 -16.63 -8.51 10.90
C MET A 246 -15.93 -9.82 11.23
N SER A 247 -15.43 -10.53 10.22
CA SER A 247 -14.69 -11.79 10.39
C SER A 247 -13.44 -11.59 11.24
N ARG A 248 -12.64 -10.56 10.92
CA ARG A 248 -11.43 -10.21 11.67
C ARG A 248 -11.72 -9.94 13.15
N GLN A 249 -12.75 -9.13 13.42
CA GLN A 249 -13.12 -8.78 14.78
C GLN A 249 -13.71 -9.95 15.58
N ALA A 250 -14.44 -10.85 14.94
CA ALA A 250 -14.90 -12.09 15.58
C ALA A 250 -13.71 -12.98 15.98
N LEU A 251 -12.75 -13.18 15.09
CA LEU A 251 -11.55 -13.97 15.36
C LEU A 251 -10.65 -13.29 16.42
N TYR A 252 -10.56 -11.96 16.41
CA TYR A 252 -9.83 -11.21 17.43
C TYR A 252 -10.45 -11.40 18.83
N ALA A 253 -11.77 -11.33 18.92
CA ALA A 253 -12.48 -11.61 20.17
C ALA A 253 -12.26 -13.04 20.68
N ASP A 254 -11.94 -13.98 19.79
CA ASP A 254 -11.60 -15.37 20.09
C ASP A 254 -10.09 -15.60 20.29
N GLY A 255 -9.30 -14.51 20.47
CA GLY A 255 -7.87 -14.55 20.77
C GLY A 255 -6.94 -14.70 19.58
N LYS A 256 -7.43 -14.50 18.35
CA LYS A 256 -6.60 -14.46 17.12
C LYS A 256 -6.04 -13.04 16.93
N ASN A 257 -4.99 -12.72 17.68
CA ASN A 257 -4.47 -11.37 17.82
C ASN A 257 -3.44 -10.97 16.76
N ILE A 258 -3.05 -11.91 15.88
CA ILE A 258 -2.11 -11.67 14.78
C ILE A 258 -2.79 -12.07 13.49
N GLU A 259 -2.85 -11.14 12.54
CA GLU A 259 -3.29 -11.44 11.17
C GLU A 259 -2.11 -11.48 10.24
N ILE A 260 -2.00 -12.57 9.49
CA ILE A 260 -0.98 -12.78 8.48
C ILE A 260 -1.61 -12.58 7.10
N LEU A 261 -1.22 -11.50 6.40
CA LEU A 261 -1.56 -11.31 4.99
C LEU A 261 -0.59 -12.15 4.14
N ALA A 262 -1.12 -13.16 3.46
CA ALA A 262 -0.38 -14.08 2.63
C ALA A 262 -0.68 -13.85 1.14
N ALA A 263 0.35 -13.83 0.29
CA ALA A 263 0.18 -13.73 -1.15
C ALA A 263 1.12 -14.70 -1.87
N TYR A 264 0.65 -15.21 -3.03
CA TYR A 264 1.39 -16.13 -3.89
C TYR A 264 1.98 -15.44 -5.13
N GLU A 265 2.00 -14.11 -5.11
CA GLU A 265 2.61 -13.26 -6.12
C GLU A 265 3.71 -12.41 -5.45
N PRO A 266 5.00 -12.64 -5.75
CA PRO A 266 6.09 -11.91 -5.09
C PRO A 266 6.02 -10.39 -5.27
N ALA A 267 5.38 -9.91 -6.34
CA ALA A 267 5.15 -8.50 -6.59
C ALA A 267 4.19 -7.84 -5.58
N PHE A 268 3.44 -8.65 -4.80
CA PHE A 268 2.50 -8.18 -3.79
C PHE A 268 3.19 -7.68 -2.49
N ARG A 269 4.48 -7.93 -2.31
CA ARG A 269 5.21 -7.61 -1.08
C ARG A 269 4.97 -6.19 -0.56
N PHE A 270 5.11 -5.16 -1.41
CA PHE A 270 4.88 -3.78 -0.96
C PHE A 270 3.40 -3.43 -0.76
N MET A 271 2.48 -4.16 -1.36
CA MET A 271 1.06 -4.06 -1.00
C MET A 271 0.82 -4.55 0.44
N ALA A 272 1.48 -5.63 0.85
CA ALA A 272 1.44 -6.10 2.22
C ALA A 272 2.12 -5.11 3.20
N GLU A 273 3.21 -4.43 2.81
CA GLU A 273 3.83 -3.37 3.62
C GLU A 273 2.88 -2.17 3.80
N TRP A 274 2.20 -1.72 2.73
CA TRP A 274 1.17 -0.68 2.83
C TRP A 274 0.00 -1.13 3.72
N TRP A 275 -0.48 -2.36 3.56
CA TRP A 275 -1.53 -2.94 4.37
C TRP A 275 -1.14 -2.99 5.86
N LYS A 276 0.10 -3.35 6.19
CA LYS A 276 0.62 -3.33 7.57
C LYS A 276 0.58 -1.92 8.17
N GLN A 277 0.96 -0.90 7.41
CA GLN A 277 0.83 0.48 7.87
C GLN A 277 -0.64 0.86 8.06
N LEU A 278 -1.50 0.54 7.09
CA LEU A 278 -2.92 0.86 7.13
C LEU A 278 -3.56 0.33 8.43
N TYR A 279 -3.42 -0.96 8.68
CA TYR A 279 -4.03 -1.59 9.86
C TYR A 279 -3.28 -1.29 11.16
N GLY A 280 -1.96 -1.36 11.17
CA GLY A 280 -1.15 -1.14 12.36
C GLY A 280 -1.34 0.25 12.97
N GLU A 281 -1.34 1.31 12.16
CA GLU A 281 -1.58 2.67 12.63
C GLU A 281 -3.07 2.94 12.93
N SER A 282 -4.01 2.22 12.33
CA SER A 282 -5.44 2.44 12.52
C SER A 282 -6.01 1.73 13.72
N GLU A 283 -5.59 0.50 13.98
CA GLU A 283 -6.12 -0.36 15.05
C GLU A 283 -5.24 -0.40 16.30
N GLY A 284 -3.92 -0.37 16.18
CA GLY A 284 -2.96 -0.53 17.28
C GLY A 284 -2.98 0.63 18.28
N LYS A 285 -4.04 0.77 19.10
CA LYS A 285 -4.27 1.87 20.03
C LYS A 285 -4.92 1.37 21.31
N ASP A 286 -4.73 2.10 22.40
CA ASP A 286 -5.39 1.86 23.71
C ASP A 286 -5.19 0.42 24.23
N GLY A 287 -4.06 -0.21 23.88
CA GLY A 287 -3.78 -1.61 24.23
C GLY A 287 -4.60 -2.64 23.46
N LYS A 288 -5.20 -2.24 22.33
CA LYS A 288 -6.00 -3.07 21.43
C LYS A 288 -5.32 -3.21 20.08
N GLY A 289 -5.91 -3.98 19.21
CA GLY A 289 -5.58 -4.10 17.79
C GLY A 289 -5.04 -5.47 17.41
N ILE A 290 -5.35 -5.86 16.18
CA ILE A 290 -4.81 -7.06 15.55
C ILE A 290 -3.43 -6.71 14.99
N PHE A 291 -2.39 -7.45 15.40
CA PHE A 291 -1.03 -7.19 14.89
C PHE A 291 -0.92 -7.64 13.43
N PRO A 292 -0.66 -6.72 12.48
CA PRO A 292 -0.57 -7.05 11.06
C PRO A 292 0.81 -7.59 10.71
N ALA A 293 0.86 -8.82 10.23
CA ALA A 293 2.05 -9.47 9.69
C ALA A 293 1.84 -9.86 8.21
N SER A 294 2.88 -10.25 7.52
CA SER A 294 2.75 -10.75 6.14
C SER A 294 3.78 -11.84 5.83
N VAL A 295 3.44 -12.70 4.87
CA VAL A 295 4.33 -13.71 4.30
C VAL A 295 4.20 -13.74 2.78
N ASP A 296 5.31 -14.00 2.10
CA ASP A 296 5.36 -14.26 0.66
C ASP A 296 5.37 -15.77 0.43
N LEU A 297 4.33 -16.33 -0.12
CA LEU A 297 4.27 -17.76 -0.40
C LEU A 297 4.60 -18.02 -1.90
N THR A 298 5.31 -19.07 -2.24
CA THR A 298 5.72 -20.28 -1.44
C THR A 298 7.04 -20.11 -0.64
N PRO A 299 7.90 -19.09 -0.87
CA PRO A 299 9.20 -19.00 -0.16
C PRO A 299 9.08 -19.14 1.36
N ASP A 300 8.12 -18.46 1.96
CA ASP A 300 7.95 -18.48 3.42
C ASP A 300 7.34 -19.77 3.98
N LEU A 301 6.92 -20.71 3.14
CA LEU A 301 6.66 -22.10 3.60
C LEU A 301 7.94 -22.75 4.11
N HIS A 302 9.11 -22.33 3.58
CA HIS A 302 10.43 -22.81 3.99
C HIS A 302 11.06 -22.01 5.13
N SER A 303 10.31 -21.08 5.73
CA SER A 303 10.73 -20.26 6.89
C SER A 303 9.64 -20.21 7.96
N MET A 304 8.53 -19.57 7.69
CA MET A 304 7.41 -19.36 8.61
C MET A 304 6.36 -20.49 8.58
N GLY A 305 6.38 -21.34 7.57
CA GLY A 305 5.39 -22.41 7.39
C GLY A 305 5.27 -23.34 8.61
N GLN A 306 6.39 -23.72 9.23
CA GLN A 306 6.38 -24.52 10.45
C GLN A 306 5.63 -23.81 11.60
N TYR A 307 5.90 -22.51 11.80
CA TYR A 307 5.27 -21.76 12.88
C TYR A 307 3.76 -21.57 12.64
N ILE A 308 3.37 -21.25 11.40
CA ILE A 308 1.96 -21.09 11.05
C ILE A 308 1.23 -22.42 11.26
N GLN A 309 1.81 -23.53 10.80
CA GLN A 309 1.20 -24.86 10.88
C GLN A 309 1.08 -25.39 12.32
N ASP A 310 2.08 -25.18 13.18
CA ASP A 310 2.20 -25.90 14.45
C ASP A 310 2.64 -25.01 15.64
N GLY A 311 2.71 -23.68 15.47
CA GLY A 311 3.04 -22.73 16.54
C GLY A 311 1.83 -22.35 17.39
N ILE A 312 1.88 -21.20 18.08
CA ILE A 312 0.82 -20.68 18.94
C ILE A 312 -0.43 -20.38 18.12
N ARG A 313 -1.60 -20.78 18.61
CA ARG A 313 -2.91 -20.66 17.92
C ARG A 313 -3.55 -19.26 18.04
N MET A 314 -2.76 -18.20 18.06
CA MET A 314 -3.24 -16.81 18.08
C MET A 314 -3.25 -16.14 16.68
N LEU A 315 -2.99 -16.94 15.64
CA LEU A 315 -2.95 -16.47 14.24
C LEU A 315 -4.30 -16.58 13.57
N GLN A 316 -4.58 -15.65 12.69
CA GLN A 316 -5.53 -15.73 11.59
C GLN A 316 -4.80 -15.37 10.29
N GLU A 317 -5.19 -15.95 9.17
CA GLU A 317 -4.57 -15.73 7.88
C GLU A 317 -5.57 -15.16 6.88
N THR A 318 -5.14 -14.17 6.11
CA THR A 318 -5.85 -13.64 4.95
C THR A 318 -5.01 -13.87 3.71
N VAL A 319 -5.48 -14.76 2.83
CA VAL A 319 -4.83 -15.05 1.56
C VAL A 319 -5.37 -14.12 0.48
N VAL A 320 -4.50 -13.40 -0.23
CA VAL A 320 -4.86 -12.67 -1.44
C VAL A 320 -4.36 -13.43 -2.66
N PHE A 321 -5.26 -13.76 -3.57
CA PHE A 321 -4.97 -14.53 -4.76
C PHE A 321 -5.56 -13.88 -6.02
N PHE A 322 -4.78 -13.93 -7.12
CA PHE A 322 -5.19 -13.45 -8.43
C PHE A 322 -5.51 -14.65 -9.34
N ASP A 323 -6.72 -14.68 -9.90
CA ASP A 323 -7.19 -15.82 -10.72
C ASP A 323 -6.40 -15.98 -12.00
N ASN A 324 -5.98 -14.87 -12.61
CA ASN A 324 -5.23 -14.86 -13.84
C ASN A 324 -3.87 -14.17 -13.66
N SER A 325 -2.80 -14.87 -13.99
CA SER A 325 -1.46 -14.30 -14.09
C SER A 325 -1.31 -13.46 -15.38
N ARG A 326 -0.41 -12.47 -15.35
CA ARG A 326 -0.13 -11.64 -16.54
C ARG A 326 0.60 -12.36 -17.66
N THR A 327 1.29 -13.43 -17.33
CA THR A 327 2.09 -14.23 -18.26
C THR A 327 1.86 -15.71 -17.99
N SER A 328 2.12 -16.53 -18.99
CA SER A 328 1.96 -17.96 -18.92
C SER A 328 3.27 -18.64 -19.28
N ILE A 329 3.69 -19.59 -18.45
CA ILE A 329 4.84 -20.46 -18.69
C ILE A 329 4.42 -21.89 -18.30
N ALA A 330 4.53 -22.81 -19.25
CA ALA A 330 4.32 -24.23 -19.00
C ALA A 330 5.62 -24.91 -18.56
N VAL A 331 5.52 -25.88 -17.68
CA VAL A 331 6.65 -26.70 -17.24
C VAL A 331 7.11 -27.57 -18.42
N PRO A 332 8.40 -27.53 -18.82
CA PRO A 332 8.91 -28.41 -19.86
C PRO A 332 9.00 -29.86 -19.37
N SER A 333 9.02 -30.83 -20.29
CA SER A 333 9.35 -32.18 -19.96
C SER A 333 10.88 -32.39 -19.97
N ASP A 334 11.38 -33.29 -19.13
CA ASP A 334 12.79 -33.69 -19.09
C ASP A 334 12.89 -35.18 -19.40
N ASP A 335 13.72 -35.57 -20.38
CA ASP A 335 13.85 -36.97 -20.83
C ASP A 335 14.37 -37.90 -19.74
N GLU A 336 15.24 -37.39 -18.84
CA GLU A 336 15.81 -38.18 -17.74
C GLU A 336 14.89 -38.24 -16.52
N ASN A 337 14.07 -37.21 -16.32
CA ASN A 337 13.13 -37.09 -15.18
C ASN A 337 13.77 -37.40 -13.81
N LEU A 338 15.01 -36.94 -13.60
CA LEU A 338 15.76 -37.24 -12.37
C LEU A 338 15.13 -36.58 -11.13
N ASP A 339 14.45 -35.43 -11.32
CA ASP A 339 13.70 -34.72 -10.28
C ASP A 339 12.30 -35.30 -10.04
N GLY A 340 11.82 -36.21 -10.89
CA GLY A 340 10.49 -36.80 -10.81
C GLY A 340 9.34 -35.87 -11.17
N LEU A 341 9.60 -34.71 -11.82
CA LEU A 341 8.60 -33.67 -12.05
C LEU A 341 7.85 -33.75 -13.38
N ASN A 342 8.10 -34.78 -14.23
CA ASN A 342 7.40 -34.92 -15.51
C ASN A 342 5.87 -35.06 -15.40
N TYR A 343 5.32 -35.35 -14.22
CA TYR A 343 3.88 -35.31 -13.99
C TYR A 343 3.29 -33.87 -14.07
N LEU A 344 4.15 -32.86 -14.01
CA LEU A 344 3.79 -31.44 -14.20
C LEU A 344 4.02 -30.95 -15.63
N ALA A 345 4.67 -31.76 -16.49
CA ALA A 345 4.97 -31.36 -17.85
C ALA A 345 3.73 -30.90 -18.61
N GLY A 346 3.82 -29.74 -19.27
CA GLY A 346 2.71 -29.10 -19.97
C GLY A 346 1.70 -28.37 -19.06
N ARG A 347 1.86 -28.41 -17.73
CA ARG A 347 1.03 -27.62 -16.81
C ARG A 347 1.56 -26.20 -16.73
N GLU A 348 0.65 -25.23 -16.75
CA GLU A 348 0.97 -23.82 -16.52
C GLU A 348 1.42 -23.59 -15.07
N MET A 349 2.43 -22.73 -14.86
CA MET A 349 2.90 -22.40 -13.52
C MET A 349 1.80 -21.76 -12.67
N SER A 350 0.89 -20.97 -13.26
CA SER A 350 -0.28 -20.40 -12.57
C SER A 350 -1.19 -21.48 -11.99
N TYR A 351 -1.43 -22.58 -12.73
CA TYR A 351 -2.19 -23.72 -12.22
C TYR A 351 -1.49 -24.36 -11.01
N ILE A 352 -0.16 -24.54 -11.08
CA ILE A 352 0.62 -25.13 -9.99
C ILE A 352 0.59 -24.23 -8.75
N ASN A 353 0.72 -22.91 -8.95
CA ASN A 353 0.65 -21.91 -7.89
C ASN A 353 -0.73 -21.90 -7.19
N GLU A 354 -1.81 -22.03 -7.95
CA GLU A 354 -3.16 -22.17 -7.38
C GLU A 354 -3.28 -23.45 -6.55
N LYS A 355 -2.74 -24.58 -7.02
CA LYS A 355 -2.74 -25.84 -6.26
C LYS A 355 -1.89 -25.74 -4.99
N ALA A 356 -0.76 -25.04 -5.03
CA ALA A 356 0.04 -24.76 -3.85
C ALA A 356 -0.76 -23.93 -2.84
N MET A 357 -1.46 -22.88 -3.27
CA MET A 357 -2.33 -22.09 -2.41
C MET A 357 -3.43 -22.94 -1.79
N GLN A 358 -4.16 -23.73 -2.57
CA GLN A 358 -5.23 -24.59 -2.08
C GLN A 358 -4.73 -25.60 -1.04
N ALA A 359 -3.58 -26.23 -1.30
CA ALA A 359 -2.96 -27.21 -0.39
C ALA A 359 -2.49 -26.57 0.92
N THR A 360 -1.83 -25.42 0.84
CA THR A 360 -1.37 -24.68 2.03
C THR A 360 -2.55 -24.22 2.88
N LYS A 361 -3.58 -23.63 2.26
CA LYS A 361 -4.81 -23.25 2.95
C LYS A 361 -5.44 -24.43 3.69
N ALA A 362 -5.57 -25.58 3.04
CA ALA A 362 -6.12 -26.78 3.66
C ALA A 362 -5.27 -27.27 4.86
N ALA A 363 -3.94 -27.21 4.72
CA ALA A 363 -3.02 -27.58 5.79
C ALA A 363 -3.14 -26.64 6.99
N HIS A 364 -3.10 -25.32 6.78
CA HIS A 364 -3.20 -24.31 7.84
C HIS A 364 -4.54 -24.42 8.59
N ILE A 365 -5.64 -24.60 7.86
CA ILE A 365 -6.97 -24.84 8.45
C ILE A 365 -6.96 -26.10 9.33
N SER A 366 -6.39 -27.22 8.85
CA SER A 366 -6.28 -28.46 9.62
C SER A 366 -5.40 -28.30 10.85
N GLY A 367 -4.39 -27.40 10.79
CA GLY A 367 -3.52 -27.02 11.90
C GLY A 367 -4.17 -26.04 12.90
N GLY A 368 -5.41 -25.60 12.67
CA GLY A 368 -6.14 -24.72 13.59
C GLY A 368 -5.95 -23.23 13.35
N VAL A 369 -5.53 -22.84 12.13
CA VAL A 369 -5.44 -21.42 11.71
C VAL A 369 -6.67 -21.08 10.86
N PRO A 370 -7.50 -20.11 11.28
CA PRO A 370 -8.57 -19.57 10.44
C PRO A 370 -7.98 -18.93 9.18
N VAL A 371 -8.52 -19.26 8.01
CA VAL A 371 -8.08 -18.69 6.73
C VAL A 371 -9.26 -18.03 6.01
N THR A 372 -9.13 -16.72 5.77
CA THR A 372 -9.99 -15.94 4.88
C THR A 372 -9.30 -15.82 3.52
N GLU A 373 -10.05 -15.95 2.44
CA GLU A 373 -9.50 -15.85 1.07
C GLU A 373 -10.13 -14.67 0.34
N ILE A 374 -9.29 -13.77 -0.16
CA ILE A 374 -9.63 -12.64 -1.03
C ILE A 374 -9.17 -12.99 -2.43
N ARG A 375 -10.07 -12.92 -3.41
CA ARG A 375 -9.73 -13.18 -4.82
C ARG A 375 -10.01 -11.96 -5.68
N LEU A 376 -9.09 -11.74 -6.60
CA LEU A 376 -9.21 -10.75 -7.66
C LEU A 376 -9.09 -11.45 -9.02
N PRO A 377 -9.79 -10.97 -10.06
CA PRO A 377 -9.79 -11.64 -11.35
C PRO A 377 -8.42 -11.62 -12.03
N GLU A 378 -7.64 -10.55 -11.84
CA GLU A 378 -6.34 -10.35 -12.50
C GLU A 378 -5.50 -9.30 -11.79
N ILE A 379 -4.20 -9.23 -12.14
CA ILE A 379 -3.29 -8.16 -11.72
C ILE A 379 -3.44 -7.00 -12.71
N GLY A 380 -4.40 -6.12 -12.46
CA GLY A 380 -4.74 -4.97 -13.29
C GLY A 380 -5.01 -3.71 -12.47
N ALA A 381 -4.95 -2.54 -13.11
CA ALA A 381 -5.13 -1.26 -12.42
C ALA A 381 -6.53 -1.14 -11.78
N GLU A 382 -7.59 -1.56 -12.47
CA GLU A 382 -8.95 -1.55 -11.90
C GLU A 382 -9.07 -2.49 -10.70
N ALA A 383 -8.58 -3.73 -10.81
CA ALA A 383 -8.61 -4.68 -9.70
C ALA A 383 -7.84 -4.15 -8.47
N LEU A 384 -6.72 -3.46 -8.72
CA LEU A 384 -5.91 -2.92 -7.63
C LEU A 384 -6.54 -1.67 -6.99
N GLY A 385 -7.18 -0.82 -7.78
CA GLY A 385 -7.98 0.30 -7.26
C GLY A 385 -9.11 -0.18 -6.36
N ALA A 386 -9.81 -1.24 -6.76
CA ALA A 386 -10.83 -1.89 -5.95
C ALA A 386 -10.24 -2.46 -4.64
N LEU A 387 -9.10 -3.16 -4.71
CA LEU A 387 -8.44 -3.73 -3.53
C LEU A 387 -7.99 -2.66 -2.52
N ILE A 388 -7.46 -1.54 -3.00
CA ILE A 388 -7.05 -0.41 -2.14
C ILE A 388 -8.28 0.12 -1.39
N TYR A 389 -9.35 0.44 -2.09
CA TYR A 389 -10.56 0.96 -1.46
C TYR A 389 -11.20 -0.06 -0.50
N PHE A 390 -11.23 -1.33 -0.90
CA PHE A 390 -11.69 -2.43 -0.04
C PHE A 390 -10.95 -2.46 1.30
N PHE A 391 -9.62 -2.44 1.29
CA PHE A 391 -8.85 -2.47 2.53
C PHE A 391 -8.99 -1.19 3.36
N GLU A 392 -9.02 -0.02 2.72
CA GLU A 392 -9.25 1.25 3.40
C GLU A 392 -10.60 1.26 4.13
N PHE A 393 -11.66 0.83 3.43
CA PHE A 393 -13.00 0.80 4.00
C PHE A 393 -13.13 -0.23 5.12
N ALA A 394 -12.64 -1.44 4.90
CA ALA A 394 -12.64 -2.50 5.90
C ALA A 394 -11.85 -2.08 7.17
N CYS A 395 -10.72 -1.39 7.00
CA CYS A 395 -9.91 -0.89 8.09
C CYS A 395 -10.65 0.19 8.91
N GLY A 396 -11.31 1.12 8.26
CA GLY A 396 -12.12 2.14 8.95
C GLY A 396 -13.25 1.53 9.78
N VAL A 397 -14.00 0.58 9.20
CA VAL A 397 -15.06 -0.16 9.89
C VAL A 397 -14.50 -0.98 11.05
N SER A 398 -13.41 -1.72 10.84
CA SER A 398 -12.78 -2.57 11.85
C SER A 398 -12.31 -1.75 13.06
N GLY A 399 -11.67 -0.59 12.84
CA GLY A 399 -11.25 0.30 13.93
C GLY A 399 -12.43 0.86 14.74
N TYR A 400 -13.53 1.21 14.09
CA TYR A 400 -14.73 1.63 14.83
C TYR A 400 -15.40 0.47 15.58
N MET A 401 -15.38 -0.75 15.05
CA MET A 401 -15.84 -1.94 15.80
C MET A 401 -14.99 -2.20 17.05
N GLU A 402 -13.68 -1.93 16.99
CA GLU A 402 -12.79 -1.98 18.16
C GLU A 402 -13.03 -0.85 19.17
N GLY A 403 -13.71 0.21 18.76
CA GLY A 403 -13.95 1.41 19.58
C GLY A 403 -12.73 2.32 19.68
N VAL A 404 -11.86 2.35 18.65
CA VAL A 404 -10.72 3.27 18.54
C VAL A 404 -10.95 4.32 17.46
N ASN A 405 -10.16 5.41 17.47
CA ASN A 405 -10.11 6.34 16.34
C ASN A 405 -9.23 5.77 15.22
N PRO A 406 -9.78 5.35 14.05
CA PRO A 406 -8.99 4.71 13.00
C PRO A 406 -8.02 5.66 12.29
N PHE A 407 -8.13 6.99 12.47
CA PHE A 407 -7.49 7.97 11.59
C PHE A 407 -6.38 8.79 12.23
N ASN A 408 -6.17 8.70 13.55
CA ASN A 408 -5.03 9.31 14.24
C ASN A 408 -3.91 8.29 14.50
N GLN A 409 -2.75 8.72 14.98
CA GLN A 409 -1.60 7.89 15.35
C GLN A 409 -0.78 8.52 16.47
N PRO A 410 -1.32 8.63 17.72
CA PRO A 410 -0.64 9.31 18.81
C PRO A 410 0.65 8.61 19.28
N GLY A 411 0.75 7.30 19.10
CA GLY A 411 1.89 6.51 19.58
C GLY A 411 3.24 6.86 18.94
N VAL A 412 3.24 7.44 17.73
CA VAL A 412 4.48 7.79 17.03
C VAL A 412 5.12 9.10 17.51
N GLU A 413 4.47 9.87 18.37
CA GLU A 413 5.01 11.16 18.83
C GLU A 413 6.15 11.00 19.84
N ALA A 414 6.17 9.91 20.61
CA ALA A 414 7.17 9.67 21.63
C ALA A 414 8.59 9.52 21.03
N TYR A 415 8.75 8.67 20.01
CA TYR A 415 10.07 8.47 19.39
C TYR A 415 10.57 9.73 18.68
N LYS A 416 9.67 10.52 18.07
CA LYS A 416 10.04 11.78 17.42
C LYS A 416 10.64 12.78 18.41
N LYS A 417 10.00 12.95 19.59
CA LYS A 417 10.51 13.82 20.65
C LYS A 417 11.92 13.37 21.11
N ASN A 418 12.08 12.08 21.34
CA ASN A 418 13.39 11.52 21.75
C ASN A 418 14.46 11.76 20.67
N MET A 419 14.14 11.50 19.40
CA MET A 419 15.06 11.75 18.30
C MET A 419 15.44 13.24 18.19
N PHE A 420 14.49 14.14 18.29
CA PHE A 420 14.74 15.59 18.25
C PHE A 420 15.63 16.06 19.39
N HIS A 421 15.41 15.53 20.60
CA HIS A 421 16.27 15.82 21.74
C HIS A 421 17.72 15.32 21.51
N LEU A 422 17.89 14.07 21.07
CA LEU A 422 19.20 13.47 20.79
C LEU A 422 19.95 14.18 19.65
N LEU A 423 19.24 14.73 18.67
CA LEU A 423 19.79 15.49 17.57
C LEU A 423 20.03 16.98 17.90
N GLY A 424 19.71 17.43 19.11
CA GLY A 424 19.88 18.82 19.52
C GLY A 424 18.99 19.80 18.78
N LYS A 425 17.77 19.38 18.40
CA LYS A 425 16.83 20.26 17.72
C LYS A 425 16.41 21.40 18.65
N PRO A 426 16.51 22.69 18.22
CA PRO A 426 16.08 23.81 19.05
C PRO A 426 14.62 23.67 19.51
N GLY A 427 14.38 23.83 20.83
CA GLY A 427 13.05 23.72 21.44
C GLY A 427 12.64 22.30 21.88
N TYR A 428 13.56 21.32 21.82
CA TYR A 428 13.34 19.94 22.26
C TYR A 428 14.39 19.50 23.28
#